data_ded7a3f5de1595fb3197cb47db7d9e3a
#
_entry.id   ded7a3f5de1595fb3197cb47db7d9e3a
#
_cell.length_a   1.000
_cell.length_b   1.000
_cell.length_c   1.000
_cell.angle_alpha   90.00
_cell.angle_beta   90.00
_cell.angle_gamma   90.00
#
_symmetry.space_group_name_H-M   'P 1'
#
loop_
_entity.id
_entity.type
_entity.pdbx_description
1 polymer ?
#
loop_
_entity_poly.entity_id
_entity_poly.type
_entity_poly.pdbx_seq_one_letter_code
_entity_poly.pdbx_strand_id
1 'polypeptide(L)'
;MPQRIPRFHCKHCSVNFSAQTFSTSYWQKRGDLAGKIFLLCVGAMGNRQMARALGVSKSTIAHQITRLARHCLLFHTRMTEGSKTRGPIAFDGFETFELSQYFPFHHNLAVETETGFFLFHTDSPLRRKGRMTPEQKRRREELEEKLGRPDPKAVEKGVIHLLGTVLGKTSSETLLSDQHPAYRRALRRMGRTVDHQVTHSRKHRGRNNPLFEVNLLDLMLRHSTAAHRRETIAFCKRRQASAEKLTIFQVWRNCIKRRWENGPPVSSAMLKGLLGRLLEVGDILEQRLFRHHFSLPEVWDRYYERRVETPALGRNRPHELSYAY
;
A
#
# COMPACT_ATOMS: atom_id res chain seq x y z
N MET A 1 -35.23 6.86 -6.93
CA MET A 1 -35.90 7.57 -5.82
C MET A 1 -34.80 7.98 -4.81
N PRO A 2 -34.90 9.17 -4.18
CA PRO A 2 -33.94 9.52 -3.14
C PRO A 2 -34.10 8.58 -1.97
N GLN A 3 -32.99 7.94 -1.57
CA GLN A 3 -32.97 7.01 -0.44
C GLN A 3 -33.23 7.81 0.84
N ARG A 4 -34.27 7.46 1.58
CA ARG A 4 -34.55 8.08 2.91
C ARG A 4 -33.51 7.62 3.89
N ILE A 5 -32.76 8.57 4.45
CA ILE A 5 -31.70 8.29 5.42
C ILE A 5 -32.26 8.54 6.83
N PRO A 6 -32.29 7.54 7.70
CA PRO A 6 -32.71 7.71 9.10
C PRO A 6 -31.85 8.76 9.81
N ARG A 7 -32.49 9.64 10.56
CA ARG A 7 -31.84 10.61 11.44
C ARG A 7 -32.11 10.25 12.89
N PHE A 8 -31.15 10.53 13.72
CA PHE A 8 -31.16 10.24 15.14
C PHE A 8 -30.77 11.47 15.95
N HIS A 9 -31.32 11.57 17.15
CA HIS A 9 -30.95 12.58 18.13
C HIS A 9 -30.26 11.89 19.31
N CYS A 10 -29.07 12.34 19.67
CA CYS A 10 -28.37 11.82 20.84
C CYS A 10 -28.97 12.42 22.11
N LYS A 11 -29.54 11.59 22.97
CA LYS A 11 -30.13 12.04 24.25
C LYS A 11 -29.06 12.55 25.25
N HIS A 12 -27.79 12.17 25.08
CA HIS A 12 -26.72 12.54 26.00
C HIS A 12 -26.09 13.92 25.65
N CYS A 13 -25.77 14.14 24.37
CA CYS A 13 -25.07 15.37 23.93
C CYS A 13 -25.93 16.26 23.01
N SER A 14 -27.23 15.92 22.83
CA SER A 14 -28.18 16.65 22.00
C SER A 14 -27.77 16.86 20.53
N VAL A 15 -26.76 16.13 20.03
CA VAL A 15 -26.31 16.21 18.64
C VAL A 15 -27.20 15.36 17.72
N ASN A 16 -27.59 15.92 16.59
CA ASN A 16 -28.29 15.20 15.53
C ASN A 16 -27.28 14.51 14.59
N PHE A 17 -27.54 13.25 14.27
CA PHE A 17 -26.73 12.48 13.32
C PHE A 17 -27.60 11.61 12.43
N SER A 18 -27.06 11.04 11.38
CA SER A 18 -27.78 10.15 10.48
C SER A 18 -27.14 8.78 10.41
N ALA A 19 -27.84 7.81 9.83
CA ALA A 19 -27.26 6.49 9.55
C ALA A 19 -26.00 6.54 8.66
N GLN A 20 -25.79 7.61 7.91
CA GLN A 20 -24.58 7.81 7.09
C GLN A 20 -23.43 8.50 7.84
N THR A 21 -23.71 9.09 9.00
CA THR A 21 -22.67 9.79 9.77
C THR A 21 -21.51 8.84 10.05
N PHE A 22 -20.31 9.24 9.69
CA PHE A 22 -19.06 8.49 9.81
C PHE A 22 -18.97 7.21 8.95
N SER A 23 -19.88 6.99 8.01
CA SER A 23 -19.73 5.92 7.02
C SER A 23 -18.69 6.29 5.96
N THR A 24 -18.17 5.28 5.24
CA THR A 24 -17.26 5.51 4.10
C THR A 24 -17.86 6.38 2.99
N SER A 25 -19.20 6.48 2.93
CA SER A 25 -19.92 7.33 1.99
C SER A 25 -20.31 8.71 2.54
N TYR A 26 -19.93 9.02 3.79
CA TYR A 26 -20.29 10.28 4.45
C TYR A 26 -19.80 11.49 3.65
N TRP A 27 -20.66 12.50 3.46
CA TRP A 27 -20.39 13.69 2.64
C TRP A 27 -20.07 13.40 1.16
N GLN A 28 -20.50 12.26 0.63
CA GLN A 28 -20.30 11.92 -0.77
C GLN A 28 -21.60 11.97 -1.56
N LYS A 29 -21.60 12.65 -2.69
CA LYS A 29 -22.73 12.64 -3.64
C LYS A 29 -22.88 11.27 -4.33
N ARG A 30 -21.78 10.54 -4.50
CA ARG A 30 -21.70 9.27 -5.21
C ARG A 30 -21.00 8.21 -4.35
N GLY A 31 -21.52 7.98 -3.15
CA GLY A 31 -21.03 6.93 -2.24
C GLY A 31 -21.19 5.51 -2.79
N ASP A 32 -22.11 5.32 -3.77
CA ASP A 32 -22.32 4.08 -4.51
C ASP A 32 -21.11 3.60 -5.31
N LEU A 33 -20.14 4.47 -5.56
CA LEU A 33 -18.97 4.15 -6.38
C LEU A 33 -17.82 3.53 -5.61
N ALA A 34 -17.77 3.64 -4.29
CA ALA A 34 -16.64 3.23 -3.49
C ALA A 34 -16.25 1.75 -3.72
N GLY A 35 -17.21 0.83 -3.59
CA GLY A 35 -17.00 -0.59 -3.82
C GLY A 35 -16.58 -0.92 -5.25
N LYS A 36 -17.21 -0.28 -6.24
CA LYS A 36 -16.86 -0.46 -7.67
C LYS A 36 -15.43 0.00 -7.93
N ILE A 37 -15.04 1.19 -7.43
CA ILE A 37 -13.69 1.73 -7.61
C ILE A 37 -12.66 0.86 -6.90
N PHE A 38 -12.96 0.32 -5.72
CA PHE A 38 -12.09 -0.64 -5.03
C PHE A 38 -11.74 -1.82 -5.94
N LEU A 39 -12.75 -2.50 -6.50
CA LEU A 39 -12.55 -3.65 -7.39
C LEU A 39 -11.82 -3.28 -8.68
N LEU A 40 -12.15 -2.15 -9.30
CA LEU A 40 -11.50 -1.69 -10.52
C LEU A 40 -10.03 -1.29 -10.29
N CYS A 41 -9.68 -0.82 -9.09
CA CYS A 41 -8.28 -0.55 -8.71
C CYS A 41 -7.42 -1.82 -8.76
N VAL A 42 -7.96 -2.94 -8.31
CA VAL A 42 -7.29 -4.24 -8.28
C VAL A 42 -7.62 -5.11 -9.50
N GLY A 43 -8.47 -4.62 -10.38
CA GLY A 43 -8.78 -5.17 -11.70
C GLY A 43 -7.92 -4.58 -12.83
N ALA A 44 -6.76 -4.06 -12.53
CA ALA A 44 -5.80 -3.49 -13.47
C ALA A 44 -6.34 -2.32 -14.33
N MET A 45 -7.31 -1.56 -13.84
CA MET A 45 -7.88 -0.43 -14.56
C MET A 45 -7.25 0.90 -14.15
N GLY A 46 -6.86 1.71 -15.13
CA GLY A 46 -6.31 3.06 -14.90
C GLY A 46 -7.40 4.09 -14.56
N ASN A 47 -7.08 5.15 -13.81
CA ASN A 47 -8.04 6.15 -13.33
C ASN A 47 -8.92 6.75 -14.46
N ARG A 48 -8.35 7.01 -15.66
CA ARG A 48 -9.10 7.55 -16.79
C ARG A 48 -10.10 6.53 -17.37
N GLN A 49 -9.75 5.26 -17.34
CA GLN A 49 -10.62 4.17 -17.79
C GLN A 49 -11.76 3.96 -16.79
N MET A 50 -11.44 3.95 -15.47
CA MET A 50 -12.47 3.92 -14.42
C MET A 50 -13.45 5.09 -14.55
N ALA A 51 -12.94 6.30 -14.80
CA ALA A 51 -13.76 7.50 -14.98
C ALA A 51 -14.74 7.34 -16.15
N ARG A 52 -14.28 6.81 -17.30
CA ARG A 52 -15.14 6.53 -18.47
C ARG A 52 -16.17 5.43 -18.18
N ALA A 53 -15.72 4.33 -17.58
CA ALA A 53 -16.59 3.19 -17.26
C ALA A 53 -17.71 3.53 -16.27
N LEU A 54 -17.45 4.46 -15.35
CA LEU A 54 -18.40 4.86 -14.30
C LEU A 54 -19.12 6.18 -14.59
N GLY A 55 -18.86 6.82 -15.73
CA GLY A 55 -19.51 8.08 -16.11
C GLY A 55 -19.20 9.25 -15.17
N VAL A 56 -17.99 9.32 -14.62
CA VAL A 56 -17.57 10.35 -13.65
C VAL A 56 -16.25 11.01 -14.02
N SER A 57 -15.92 12.12 -13.36
CA SER A 57 -14.63 12.79 -13.60
C SER A 57 -13.45 11.98 -13.05
N LYS A 58 -12.28 12.16 -13.67
CA LYS A 58 -11.01 11.56 -13.18
C LYS A 58 -10.64 12.03 -11.75
N SER A 59 -11.03 13.25 -11.38
CA SER A 59 -10.84 13.78 -10.02
C SER A 59 -11.71 13.07 -9.01
N THR A 60 -12.96 12.74 -9.35
CA THR A 60 -13.84 11.90 -8.51
C THR A 60 -13.18 10.56 -8.23
N ILE A 61 -12.63 9.89 -9.24
CA ILE A 61 -11.91 8.62 -9.08
C ILE A 61 -10.70 8.79 -8.15
N ALA A 62 -9.89 9.83 -8.35
CA ALA A 62 -8.71 10.08 -7.52
C ALA A 62 -9.09 10.33 -6.05
N HIS A 63 -10.12 11.13 -5.78
CA HIS A 63 -10.62 11.37 -4.43
C HIS A 63 -11.16 10.10 -3.77
N GLN A 64 -11.90 9.27 -4.50
CA GLN A 64 -12.38 8.00 -3.99
C GLN A 64 -11.23 7.05 -3.64
N ILE A 65 -10.21 6.94 -4.49
CA ILE A 65 -9.02 6.13 -4.22
C ILE A 65 -8.31 6.60 -2.95
N THR A 66 -8.14 7.92 -2.76
CA THR A 66 -7.54 8.47 -1.53
C THR A 66 -8.34 8.08 -0.29
N ARG A 67 -9.68 8.20 -0.34
CA ARG A 67 -10.54 7.83 0.80
C ARG A 67 -10.49 6.33 1.07
N LEU A 68 -10.58 5.50 0.04
CA LEU A 68 -10.46 4.06 0.15
C LEU A 68 -9.11 3.64 0.75
N ALA A 69 -8.02 4.25 0.31
CA ALA A 69 -6.69 3.95 0.84
C ALA A 69 -6.58 4.29 2.32
N ARG A 70 -7.07 5.46 2.75
CA ARG A 70 -7.10 5.85 4.17
C ARG A 70 -7.92 4.87 5.00
N HIS A 71 -9.09 4.48 4.50
CA HIS A 71 -9.92 3.46 5.15
C HIS A 71 -9.19 2.12 5.23
N CYS A 72 -8.55 1.68 4.16
CA CYS A 72 -7.77 0.44 4.12
C CYS A 72 -6.58 0.44 5.09
N LEU A 73 -5.90 1.58 5.30
CA LEU A 73 -4.85 1.71 6.32
C LEU A 73 -5.40 1.44 7.73
N LEU A 74 -6.52 2.07 8.08
CA LEU A 74 -7.15 1.87 9.37
C LEU A 74 -7.69 0.46 9.53
N PHE A 75 -8.34 -0.07 8.48
CA PHE A 75 -8.85 -1.43 8.47
C PHE A 75 -7.74 -2.46 8.70
N HIS A 76 -6.64 -2.36 7.96
CA HIS A 76 -5.50 -3.27 8.11
C HIS A 76 -4.88 -3.15 9.50
N THR A 77 -4.73 -1.92 10.03
CA THR A 77 -4.19 -1.68 11.37
C THR A 77 -5.07 -2.33 12.43
N ARG A 78 -6.40 -2.12 12.38
CA ARG A 78 -7.36 -2.76 13.28
C ARG A 78 -7.30 -4.28 13.21
N MET A 79 -7.32 -4.84 12.00
CA MET A 79 -7.30 -6.28 11.78
C MET A 79 -6.03 -6.94 12.35
N THR A 80 -4.90 -6.23 12.31
CA THR A 80 -3.61 -6.74 12.79
C THR A 80 -3.26 -6.31 14.21
N GLU A 81 -4.15 -5.62 14.91
CA GLU A 81 -3.96 -5.23 16.30
C GLU A 81 -3.83 -6.47 17.20
N GLY A 82 -2.80 -6.49 18.05
CA GLY A 82 -2.49 -7.63 18.90
C GLY A 82 -2.04 -8.92 18.18
N SER A 83 -2.07 -8.93 16.84
CA SER A 83 -1.63 -10.07 16.04
C SER A 83 -0.10 -10.18 16.03
N LYS A 84 0.40 -11.40 16.22
CA LYS A 84 1.82 -11.73 16.07
C LYS A 84 2.08 -12.34 14.70
N THR A 85 3.23 -12.00 14.13
CA THR A 85 3.75 -12.66 12.94
C THR A 85 4.48 -13.92 13.37
N ARG A 86 4.19 -15.04 12.71
CA ARG A 86 4.79 -16.34 12.95
C ARG A 86 5.59 -16.75 11.70
N GLY A 87 6.68 -17.46 11.91
CA GLY A 87 7.52 -17.93 10.81
C GLY A 87 8.38 -16.85 10.15
N PRO A 88 9.14 -17.21 9.11
CA PRO A 88 10.05 -16.31 8.41
C PRO A 88 9.32 -15.18 7.71
N ILE A 89 9.99 -14.03 7.63
CA ILE A 89 9.50 -12.84 6.92
C ILE A 89 10.38 -12.60 5.69
N ALA A 90 9.80 -12.67 4.50
CA ALA A 90 10.47 -12.27 3.27
C ALA A 90 10.21 -10.79 2.98
N PHE A 91 11.25 -10.07 2.58
CA PHE A 91 11.11 -8.67 2.17
C PHE A 91 11.96 -8.36 0.95
N ASP A 92 11.45 -7.43 0.13
CA ASP A 92 12.11 -6.98 -1.11
C ASP A 92 11.67 -5.57 -1.48
N GLY A 93 12.38 -4.96 -2.44
CA GLY A 93 12.08 -3.66 -3.02
C GLY A 93 11.40 -3.77 -4.38
N PHE A 94 10.13 -3.41 -4.45
CA PHE A 94 9.38 -3.29 -5.69
C PHE A 94 9.69 -1.96 -6.37
N GLU A 95 10.50 -1.98 -7.44
CA GLU A 95 10.87 -0.76 -8.17
C GLU A 95 9.77 -0.31 -9.13
N THR A 96 9.46 0.97 -9.05
CA THR A 96 8.57 1.72 -9.95
C THR A 96 9.04 3.18 -10.02
N PHE A 97 8.23 4.08 -10.60
CA PHE A 97 8.58 5.49 -10.69
C PHE A 97 7.34 6.39 -10.53
N GLU A 98 7.58 7.61 -10.08
CA GLU A 98 6.60 8.68 -10.02
C GLU A 98 6.88 9.73 -11.09
N LEU A 99 5.88 10.45 -11.58
CA LEU A 99 5.95 11.52 -12.57
C LEU A 99 6.60 11.13 -13.90
N SER A 100 7.83 10.62 -13.86
CA SER A 100 8.59 10.18 -15.03
C SER A 100 9.68 9.17 -14.64
N GLN A 101 10.29 8.55 -15.66
CA GLN A 101 11.40 7.62 -15.47
C GLN A 101 12.62 8.19 -14.71
N TYR A 102 12.68 9.50 -14.50
CA TYR A 102 13.78 10.15 -13.77
C TYR A 102 13.60 10.13 -12.25
N PHE A 103 12.41 9.74 -11.77
CA PHE A 103 12.08 9.67 -10.36
C PHE A 103 11.68 8.24 -9.97
N PRO A 104 12.61 7.27 -10.07
CA PRO A 104 12.34 5.91 -9.60
C PRO A 104 12.26 5.88 -8.08
N PHE A 105 11.54 4.90 -7.56
CA PHE A 105 11.49 4.63 -6.13
C PHE A 105 11.16 3.15 -5.89
N HIS A 106 11.48 2.66 -4.70
CA HIS A 106 11.03 1.36 -4.21
C HIS A 106 9.78 1.52 -3.34
N HIS A 107 8.83 0.62 -3.50
CA HIS A 107 8.03 0.17 -2.39
C HIS A 107 8.78 -0.99 -1.72
N ASN A 108 9.21 -0.82 -0.47
CA ASN A 108 9.78 -1.92 0.29
C ASN A 108 8.61 -2.72 0.87
N LEU A 109 8.52 -4.00 0.59
CA LEU A 109 7.40 -4.88 0.93
C LEU A 109 7.85 -5.96 1.90
N ALA A 110 7.03 -6.32 2.89
CA ALA A 110 7.28 -7.42 3.80
C ALA A 110 6.11 -8.40 3.82
N VAL A 111 6.39 -9.69 3.72
CA VAL A 111 5.41 -10.77 3.63
C VAL A 111 5.77 -11.88 4.62
N GLU A 112 4.80 -12.39 5.35
CA GLU A 112 4.92 -13.63 6.13
C GLU A 112 4.90 -14.82 5.18
N THR A 113 5.95 -15.65 5.21
CA THR A 113 6.12 -16.68 4.18
C THR A 113 5.16 -17.85 4.28
N GLU A 114 4.72 -18.22 5.50
CA GLU A 114 3.81 -19.34 5.72
C GLU A 114 2.40 -19.10 5.21
N THR A 115 1.91 -17.87 5.39
CA THR A 115 0.53 -17.49 5.05
C THR A 115 0.43 -16.69 3.76
N GLY A 116 1.55 -16.13 3.29
CA GLY A 116 1.59 -15.15 2.22
C GLY A 116 0.89 -13.84 2.59
N PHE A 117 0.77 -13.55 3.89
CA PHE A 117 0.13 -12.34 4.37
C PHE A 117 1.03 -11.13 4.16
N PHE A 118 0.55 -10.14 3.41
CA PHE A 118 1.26 -8.89 3.16
C PHE A 118 1.22 -8.02 4.42
N LEU A 119 2.34 -8.00 5.16
CA LEU A 119 2.44 -7.40 6.49
C LEU A 119 2.45 -5.88 6.45
N PHE A 120 3.42 -5.30 5.76
CA PHE A 120 3.68 -3.88 5.80
C PHE A 120 4.41 -3.40 4.54
N HIS A 121 4.31 -2.12 4.24
CA HIS A 121 5.08 -1.49 3.15
C HIS A 121 5.55 -0.08 3.53
N THR A 122 6.69 0.31 2.96
CA THR A 122 7.25 1.66 3.01
C THR A 122 7.66 2.09 1.61
N ASP A 123 8.14 3.32 1.44
CA ASP A 123 8.68 3.80 0.18
C ASP A 123 10.09 4.39 0.34
N SER A 124 10.87 4.34 -0.73
CA SER A 124 12.24 4.87 -0.75
C SER A 124 12.55 5.48 -2.12
N PRO A 125 12.74 6.81 -2.23
CA PRO A 125 13.12 7.42 -3.50
C PRO A 125 14.50 6.92 -3.94
N LEU A 126 14.66 6.72 -5.25
CA LEU A 126 15.89 6.22 -5.85
C LEU A 126 16.46 7.24 -6.84
N ARG A 127 17.77 7.22 -6.97
CA ARG A 127 18.44 7.84 -8.10
C ARG A 127 18.29 6.97 -9.33
N ARG A 128 17.90 7.55 -10.48
CA ARG A 128 17.88 6.81 -11.74
C ARG A 128 19.27 6.27 -12.07
N LYS A 129 19.35 4.96 -12.25
CA LYS A 129 20.54 4.21 -12.64
C LYS A 129 20.27 3.44 -13.95
N GLY A 130 21.24 2.65 -14.37
CA GLY A 130 21.15 1.83 -15.57
C GLY A 130 21.53 2.55 -16.85
N ARG A 131 21.28 1.90 -17.98
CA ARG A 131 21.63 2.42 -19.31
C ARG A 131 20.81 3.66 -19.63
N MET A 132 21.47 4.72 -20.06
CA MET A 132 20.87 6.01 -20.46
C MET A 132 21.56 6.54 -21.71
N THR A 133 20.79 7.19 -22.60
CA THR A 133 21.36 7.99 -23.69
C THR A 133 22.06 9.24 -23.12
N PRO A 134 22.96 9.90 -23.88
CA PRO A 134 23.57 11.15 -23.43
C PRO A 134 22.53 12.23 -23.05
N GLU A 135 21.46 12.37 -23.80
CA GLU A 135 20.35 13.29 -23.50
C GLU A 135 19.63 12.95 -22.20
N GLN A 136 19.35 11.67 -21.98
CA GLN A 136 18.73 11.22 -20.72
C GLN A 136 19.63 11.48 -19.51
N LYS A 137 20.95 11.32 -19.68
CA LYS A 137 21.94 11.60 -18.64
C LYS A 137 21.95 13.09 -18.30
N ARG A 138 22.05 13.96 -19.33
CA ARG A 138 21.99 15.41 -19.17
C ARG A 138 20.69 15.83 -18.47
N ARG A 139 19.54 15.32 -18.94
CA ARG A 139 18.25 15.64 -18.33
C ARG A 139 18.14 15.20 -16.87
N ARG A 140 18.71 14.07 -16.49
CA ARG A 140 18.80 13.67 -15.10
C ARG A 140 19.62 14.65 -14.27
N GLU A 141 20.78 15.08 -14.79
CA GLU A 141 21.69 16.01 -14.12
C GLU A 141 21.02 17.37 -13.90
N GLU A 142 20.34 17.92 -14.91
CA GLU A 142 19.53 19.15 -14.77
C GLU A 142 18.44 19.03 -13.68
N LEU A 143 17.76 17.87 -13.61
CA LEU A 143 16.74 17.64 -12.60
C LEU A 143 17.35 17.48 -11.20
N GLU A 144 18.51 16.84 -11.08
CA GLU A 144 19.25 16.70 -9.82
C GLU A 144 19.78 18.05 -9.32
N GLU A 145 20.23 18.93 -10.23
CA GLU A 145 20.63 20.30 -9.88
C GLU A 145 19.46 21.13 -9.36
N LYS A 146 18.32 21.05 -10.03
CA LYS A 146 17.13 21.84 -9.69
C LYS A 146 16.40 21.36 -8.44
N LEU A 147 16.29 20.05 -8.24
CA LEU A 147 15.42 19.43 -7.22
C LEU A 147 16.18 18.69 -6.12
N GLY A 148 17.50 18.62 -6.26
CA GLY A 148 18.35 17.82 -5.39
C GLY A 148 18.40 16.34 -5.77
N ARG A 149 19.43 15.66 -5.29
CA ARG A 149 19.57 14.21 -5.46
C ARG A 149 18.76 13.49 -4.37
N PRO A 150 18.13 12.34 -4.71
CA PRO A 150 17.55 11.47 -3.70
C PRO A 150 18.63 11.02 -2.68
N ASP A 151 18.20 10.88 -1.41
CA ASP A 151 19.09 10.40 -0.35
C ASP A 151 19.65 9.01 -0.71
N PRO A 152 20.98 8.84 -0.79
CA PRO A 152 21.61 7.55 -1.10
C PRO A 152 21.32 6.47 -0.05
N LYS A 153 20.88 6.85 1.15
CA LYS A 153 20.45 5.97 2.23
C LYS A 153 18.92 5.76 2.29
N ALA A 154 18.17 6.23 1.31
CA ALA A 154 16.71 6.15 1.34
C ALA A 154 16.20 4.70 1.49
N VAL A 155 16.77 3.74 0.74
CA VAL A 155 16.41 2.32 0.87
C VAL A 155 16.75 1.78 2.26
N GLU A 156 17.93 2.09 2.79
CA GLU A 156 18.34 1.68 4.14
C GLU A 156 17.35 2.22 5.19
N LYS A 157 16.99 3.50 5.12
CA LYS A 157 16.01 4.12 6.03
C LYS A 157 14.62 3.51 5.88
N GLY A 158 14.15 3.31 4.64
CA GLY A 158 12.85 2.71 4.36
C GLY A 158 12.74 1.28 4.89
N VAL A 159 13.82 0.50 4.77
CA VAL A 159 13.89 -0.88 5.30
C VAL A 159 13.97 -0.88 6.83
N ILE A 160 14.66 0.07 7.46
CA ILE A 160 14.64 0.22 8.93
C ILE A 160 13.22 0.46 9.43
N HIS A 161 12.47 1.36 8.81
CA HIS A 161 11.05 1.59 9.16
C HIS A 161 10.19 0.34 8.91
N LEU A 162 10.38 -0.34 7.76
CA LEU A 162 9.69 -1.58 7.43
C LEU A 162 9.89 -2.63 8.51
N LEU A 163 11.14 -2.99 8.75
CA LEU A 163 11.52 -4.05 9.68
C LEU A 163 11.25 -3.67 11.13
N GLY A 164 11.46 -2.41 11.52
CA GLY A 164 11.13 -1.90 12.85
C GLY A 164 9.65 -2.10 13.20
N THR A 165 8.77 -1.86 12.23
CA THR A 165 7.32 -2.08 12.39
C THR A 165 6.97 -3.56 12.44
N VAL A 166 7.54 -4.37 11.55
CA VAL A 166 7.20 -5.79 11.42
C VAL A 166 7.78 -6.62 12.56
N LEU A 167 9.05 -6.41 12.91
CA LEU A 167 9.74 -7.14 13.97
C LEU A 167 9.21 -6.79 15.38
N GLY A 168 8.60 -5.63 15.56
CA GLY A 168 7.91 -5.28 16.81
C GLY A 168 6.67 -6.15 17.08
N LYS A 169 6.19 -6.87 16.07
CA LYS A 169 4.99 -7.72 16.12
C LYS A 169 5.28 -9.22 15.90
N THR A 170 6.53 -9.63 15.87
CA THR A 170 6.89 -11.02 15.55
C THR A 170 7.47 -11.77 16.73
N SER A 171 7.20 -13.07 16.78
CA SER A 171 7.91 -14.05 17.59
C SER A 171 9.04 -14.76 16.79
N SER A 172 9.11 -14.54 15.48
CA SER A 172 10.14 -15.09 14.59
C SER A 172 11.22 -14.05 14.34
N GLU A 173 12.48 -14.50 14.33
CA GLU A 173 13.65 -13.66 14.06
C GLU A 173 14.31 -13.98 12.71
N THR A 174 13.69 -14.83 11.90
CA THR A 174 14.21 -15.20 10.59
C THR A 174 13.72 -14.25 9.51
N LEU A 175 14.67 -13.60 8.84
CA LEU A 175 14.43 -12.67 7.73
C LEU A 175 15.01 -13.22 6.43
N LEU A 176 14.24 -13.15 5.36
CA LEU A 176 14.63 -13.60 4.02
C LEU A 176 14.68 -12.41 3.06
N SER A 177 15.80 -12.19 2.39
CA SER A 177 15.93 -11.15 1.36
C SER A 177 16.88 -11.56 0.24
N ASP A 178 16.97 -10.73 -0.79
CA ASP A 178 18.05 -10.80 -1.76
C ASP A 178 19.36 -10.18 -1.23
N GLN A 179 20.36 -10.08 -2.12
CA GLN A 179 21.70 -9.58 -1.81
C GLN A 179 21.81 -8.05 -1.80
N HIS A 180 20.70 -7.29 -1.78
CA HIS A 180 20.77 -5.83 -1.86
C HIS A 180 21.58 -5.23 -0.69
N PRO A 181 22.66 -4.45 -0.94
CA PRO A 181 23.60 -4.01 0.11
C PRO A 181 22.95 -3.16 1.22
N ALA A 182 21.87 -2.42 0.90
CA ALA A 182 21.19 -1.60 1.89
C ALA A 182 20.50 -2.44 2.99
N TYR A 183 20.11 -3.68 2.71
CA TYR A 183 19.42 -4.55 3.67
C TYR A 183 20.35 -4.94 4.83
N ARG A 184 21.57 -5.36 4.50
CA ARG A 184 22.60 -5.66 5.54
C ARG A 184 22.96 -4.44 6.37
N ARG A 185 23.02 -3.23 5.74
CA ARG A 185 23.30 -1.99 6.48
C ARG A 185 22.14 -1.62 7.39
N ALA A 186 20.91 -1.77 6.93
CA ALA A 186 19.72 -1.53 7.73
C ALA A 186 19.71 -2.41 8.99
N LEU A 187 19.91 -3.71 8.84
CA LEU A 187 19.94 -4.65 9.95
C LEU A 187 21.05 -4.34 10.98
N ARG A 188 22.28 -4.06 10.50
CA ARG A 188 23.38 -3.63 11.40
C ARG A 188 23.01 -2.37 12.18
N ARG A 189 22.35 -1.41 11.53
CA ARG A 189 21.95 -0.14 12.17
C ARG A 189 20.84 -0.30 13.19
N MET A 190 19.97 -1.29 13.00
CA MET A 190 18.91 -1.61 13.96
C MET A 190 19.44 -2.23 15.25
N GLY A 191 20.66 -2.78 15.26
CA GLY A 191 21.28 -3.39 16.44
C GLY A 191 20.53 -4.60 16.99
N ARG A 192 19.67 -5.24 16.17
CA ARG A 192 18.93 -6.44 16.56
C ARG A 192 19.60 -7.69 16.02
N THR A 193 19.70 -8.71 16.87
CA THR A 193 20.12 -10.04 16.45
C THR A 193 18.96 -10.72 15.73
N VAL A 194 19.12 -10.98 14.44
CA VAL A 194 18.14 -11.67 13.60
C VAL A 194 18.88 -12.69 12.72
N ASP A 195 18.23 -13.82 12.44
CA ASP A 195 18.72 -14.78 11.44
C ASP A 195 18.38 -14.24 10.03
N HIS A 196 19.35 -13.60 9.40
CA HIS A 196 19.17 -13.04 8.06
C HIS A 196 19.71 -13.95 6.98
N GLN A 197 18.81 -14.66 6.33
CA GLN A 197 19.11 -15.57 5.22
C GLN A 197 19.01 -14.84 3.89
N VAL A 198 20.12 -14.81 3.16
CA VAL A 198 20.25 -14.07 1.90
C VAL A 198 20.18 -15.04 0.72
N THR A 199 19.27 -14.78 -0.20
CA THR A 199 19.10 -15.57 -1.42
C THR A 199 19.78 -14.88 -2.60
N HIS A 200 20.57 -15.64 -3.37
CA HIS A 200 21.23 -15.11 -4.56
C HIS A 200 20.19 -14.77 -5.65
N SER A 201 20.32 -13.62 -6.29
CA SER A 201 19.38 -13.10 -7.30
C SER A 201 19.19 -14.02 -8.53
N ARG A 202 20.19 -14.87 -8.85
CA ARG A 202 20.12 -15.85 -9.96
C ARG A 202 19.40 -17.15 -9.58
N LYS A 203 19.03 -17.36 -8.31
CA LYS A 203 18.29 -18.55 -7.91
C LYS A 203 16.93 -18.57 -8.59
N HIS A 204 16.56 -19.71 -9.17
CA HIS A 204 15.27 -19.87 -9.86
C HIS A 204 14.10 -19.43 -8.97
N ARG A 205 13.16 -18.68 -9.52
CA ARG A 205 12.02 -18.06 -8.80
C ARG A 205 10.82 -19.00 -8.66
N GLY A 206 11.04 -20.31 -8.53
CA GLY A 206 10.00 -21.29 -8.28
C GLY A 206 9.57 -21.39 -6.82
N ARG A 207 8.65 -22.30 -6.52
CA ARG A 207 8.09 -22.51 -5.17
C ARG A 207 9.14 -22.85 -4.11
N ASN A 208 10.26 -23.44 -4.50
CA ASN A 208 11.38 -23.77 -3.60
C ASN A 208 12.34 -22.58 -3.35
N ASN A 209 12.04 -21.40 -3.87
CA ASN A 209 12.83 -20.21 -3.60
C ASN A 209 12.40 -19.61 -2.25
N PRO A 210 13.30 -19.33 -1.30
CA PRO A 210 12.96 -18.69 -0.03
C PRO A 210 12.20 -17.36 -0.18
N LEU A 211 12.41 -16.66 -1.30
CA LEU A 211 11.73 -15.40 -1.62
C LEU A 211 10.45 -15.59 -2.45
N PHE A 212 9.95 -16.84 -2.56
CA PHE A 212 8.77 -17.12 -3.41
C PHE A 212 7.59 -16.21 -3.08
N GLU A 213 7.28 -16.02 -1.81
CA GLU A 213 6.11 -15.24 -1.39
C GLU A 213 6.19 -13.76 -1.76
N VAL A 214 7.35 -13.13 -1.56
CA VAL A 214 7.51 -11.72 -1.96
C VAL A 214 7.60 -11.58 -3.48
N ASN A 215 8.22 -12.53 -4.19
CA ASN A 215 8.21 -12.55 -5.67
C ASN A 215 6.79 -12.74 -6.23
N LEU A 216 5.96 -13.58 -5.59
CA LEU A 216 4.57 -13.76 -5.97
C LEU A 216 3.75 -12.50 -5.70
N LEU A 217 4.01 -11.81 -4.58
CA LEU A 217 3.38 -10.54 -4.27
C LEU A 217 3.69 -9.49 -5.36
N ASP A 218 4.94 -9.38 -5.76
CA ASP A 218 5.39 -8.49 -6.85
C ASP A 218 4.70 -8.81 -8.18
N LEU A 219 4.63 -10.08 -8.52
CA LEU A 219 3.94 -10.54 -9.73
C LEU A 219 2.46 -10.15 -9.71
N MET A 220 1.78 -10.41 -8.59
CA MET A 220 0.36 -10.07 -8.42
C MET A 220 0.12 -8.56 -8.44
N LEU A 221 0.99 -7.77 -7.83
CA LEU A 221 0.92 -6.32 -7.85
C LEU A 221 1.02 -5.79 -9.28
N ARG A 222 1.95 -6.32 -10.09
CA ARG A 222 2.07 -5.97 -11.52
C ARG A 222 0.87 -6.42 -12.34
N HIS A 223 0.30 -7.58 -12.03
CA HIS A 223 -0.87 -8.11 -12.72
C HIS A 223 -2.13 -7.31 -12.40
N SER A 224 -2.38 -7.05 -11.12
CA SER A 224 -3.67 -6.56 -10.62
C SER A 224 -3.80 -5.03 -10.61
N THR A 225 -2.71 -4.27 -10.71
CA THR A 225 -2.77 -2.81 -10.65
C THR A 225 -2.15 -2.16 -11.90
N ALA A 226 -2.94 -1.39 -12.64
CA ALA A 226 -2.46 -0.72 -13.86
C ALA A 226 -1.24 0.19 -13.63
N ALA A 227 -1.16 0.80 -12.45
CA ALA A 227 -0.11 1.76 -12.12
C ALA A 227 1.26 1.11 -11.86
N HIS A 228 1.29 -0.18 -11.54
CA HIS A 228 2.50 -0.91 -11.16
C HIS A 228 2.98 -1.90 -12.23
N ARG A 229 2.32 -1.95 -13.39
CA ARG A 229 2.80 -2.73 -14.55
C ARG A 229 4.13 -2.16 -15.04
N ARG A 230 4.96 -3.02 -15.59
CA ARG A 230 6.15 -2.56 -16.35
C ARG A 230 5.68 -1.81 -17.59
N GLU A 231 6.44 -0.79 -17.97
CA GLU A 231 6.20 -0.01 -19.20
C GLU A 231 4.76 0.50 -19.36
N THR A 232 4.13 0.89 -18.25
CA THR A 232 2.76 1.39 -18.27
C THR A 232 2.70 2.91 -18.46
N ILE A 233 1.72 3.37 -19.23
CA ILE A 233 1.34 4.79 -19.28
C ILE A 233 0.45 5.19 -18.09
N ALA A 234 -0.04 4.21 -17.34
CA ALA A 234 -0.94 4.42 -16.19
C ALA A 234 -0.20 4.63 -14.86
N PHE A 235 1.13 4.79 -14.89
CA PHE A 235 1.92 5.03 -13.69
C PHE A 235 1.44 6.25 -12.88
N CYS A 236 1.68 6.22 -11.59
CA CYS A 236 1.27 7.31 -10.70
C CYS A 236 2.14 8.55 -10.90
N LYS A 237 1.52 9.72 -11.07
CA LYS A 237 2.25 10.99 -11.14
C LYS A 237 2.82 11.41 -9.79
N ARG A 238 2.28 10.89 -8.71
CA ARG A 238 2.73 11.12 -7.34
C ARG A 238 2.99 9.81 -6.63
N ARG A 239 4.07 9.72 -5.86
CA ARG A 239 4.39 8.55 -5.02
C ARG A 239 3.29 8.28 -3.99
N GLN A 240 2.70 9.33 -3.42
CA GLN A 240 1.51 9.24 -2.58
C GLN A 240 0.39 8.41 -3.23
N ALA A 241 0.05 8.70 -4.48
CA ALA A 241 -1.01 7.97 -5.19
C ALA A 241 -0.64 6.50 -5.48
N SER A 242 0.64 6.20 -5.59
CA SER A 242 1.14 4.83 -5.70
C SER A 242 0.96 4.08 -4.38
N ALA A 243 1.33 4.69 -3.26
CA ALA A 243 1.14 4.13 -1.92
C ALA A 243 -0.36 3.90 -1.61
N GLU A 244 -1.23 4.85 -1.98
CA GLU A 244 -2.69 4.71 -1.85
C GLU A 244 -3.22 3.46 -2.57
N LYS A 245 -2.80 3.22 -3.79
CA LYS A 245 -3.20 2.02 -4.56
C LYS A 245 -2.62 0.74 -3.99
N LEU A 246 -1.38 0.79 -3.52
CA LEU A 246 -0.72 -0.35 -2.88
C LEU A 246 -1.46 -0.76 -1.60
N THR A 247 -1.94 0.20 -0.81
CA THR A 247 -2.71 -0.07 0.40
C THR A 247 -4.06 -0.75 0.09
N ILE A 248 -4.77 -0.30 -0.96
CA ILE A 248 -6.01 -0.97 -1.41
C ILE A 248 -5.70 -2.41 -1.87
N PHE A 249 -4.63 -2.59 -2.64
CA PHE A 249 -4.17 -3.91 -3.07
C PHE A 249 -3.81 -4.81 -1.88
N GLN A 250 -3.16 -4.27 -0.83
CA GLN A 250 -2.80 -5.01 0.37
C GLN A 250 -4.04 -5.60 1.07
N VAL A 251 -5.08 -4.80 1.27
CA VAL A 251 -6.32 -5.28 1.91
C VAL A 251 -7.03 -6.30 1.02
N TRP A 252 -7.13 -6.04 -0.28
CA TRP A 252 -7.70 -7.00 -1.23
C TRP A 252 -6.94 -8.34 -1.22
N ARG A 253 -5.62 -8.30 -1.31
CA ARG A 253 -4.76 -9.48 -1.34
C ARG A 253 -4.87 -10.31 -0.07
N ASN A 254 -4.95 -9.65 1.08
CA ASN A 254 -5.01 -10.31 2.37
C ASN A 254 -6.40 -10.88 2.72
N CYS A 255 -7.48 -10.20 2.32
CA CYS A 255 -8.80 -10.47 2.89
C CYS A 255 -9.82 -11.00 1.87
N ILE A 256 -9.72 -10.60 0.59
CA ILE A 256 -10.71 -10.90 -0.44
C ILE A 256 -10.19 -11.93 -1.42
N LYS A 257 -8.94 -11.78 -1.89
CA LYS A 257 -8.32 -12.67 -2.87
C LYS A 257 -8.09 -14.04 -2.25
N ARG A 258 -8.56 -15.09 -2.94
CA ARG A 258 -8.19 -16.46 -2.58
C ARG A 258 -6.68 -16.65 -2.68
N ARG A 259 -6.14 -17.44 -1.76
CA ARG A 259 -4.71 -17.80 -1.77
C ARG A 259 -4.35 -18.63 -2.99
N TRP A 260 -5.23 -19.53 -3.37
CA TRP A 260 -5.12 -20.41 -4.55
C TRP A 260 -6.42 -20.34 -5.36
N GLU A 261 -6.32 -20.30 -6.68
CA GLU A 261 -7.52 -20.24 -7.55
C GLU A 261 -8.32 -21.54 -7.50
N ASN A 262 -7.60 -22.67 -7.60
CA ASN A 262 -8.20 -24.01 -7.64
C ASN A 262 -8.19 -24.70 -6.27
N GLY A 263 -7.92 -23.97 -5.19
CA GLY A 263 -7.89 -24.51 -3.83
C GLY A 263 -9.11 -24.13 -3.01
N PRO A 264 -9.08 -24.44 -1.70
CA PRO A 264 -10.14 -24.02 -0.79
C PRO A 264 -10.29 -22.48 -0.79
N PRO A 265 -11.51 -21.97 -0.48
CA PRO A 265 -11.79 -20.52 -0.50
C PRO A 265 -11.21 -19.82 0.74
N VAL A 266 -9.89 -19.83 0.88
CA VAL A 266 -9.16 -19.21 1.99
C VAL A 266 -8.32 -18.02 1.51
N SER A 267 -8.25 -16.98 2.33
CA SER A 267 -7.36 -15.83 2.14
C SER A 267 -6.12 -15.92 3.02
N SER A 268 -5.11 -15.08 2.73
CA SER A 268 -3.92 -14.97 3.59
C SER A 268 -4.26 -14.57 5.03
N ALA A 269 -5.26 -13.70 5.23
CA ALA A 269 -5.71 -13.30 6.56
C ALA A 269 -6.41 -14.45 7.33
N MET A 270 -7.10 -15.34 6.60
CA MET A 270 -7.68 -16.56 7.19
C MET A 270 -6.58 -17.54 7.61
N LEU A 271 -5.58 -17.77 6.77
CA LEU A 271 -4.42 -18.62 7.11
C LEU A 271 -3.65 -18.09 8.31
N LYS A 272 -3.59 -16.77 8.45
CA LYS A 272 -2.98 -16.12 9.63
C LYS A 272 -3.86 -16.17 10.87
N GLY A 273 -5.10 -16.62 10.76
CA GLY A 273 -6.08 -16.71 11.88
C GLY A 273 -6.72 -15.36 12.24
N LEU A 274 -6.69 -14.38 11.32
CA LEU A 274 -7.30 -13.05 11.55
C LEU A 274 -8.75 -12.98 11.12
N LEU A 275 -9.18 -13.86 10.22
CA LEU A 275 -10.55 -13.90 9.68
C LEU A 275 -11.07 -15.34 9.66
N GLY A 276 -12.36 -15.49 9.92
CA GLY A 276 -13.06 -16.78 9.83
C GLY A 276 -13.61 -17.11 8.44
N ARG A 277 -13.68 -16.11 7.53
CA ARG A 277 -14.19 -16.25 6.17
C ARG A 277 -13.51 -15.28 5.20
N LEU A 278 -13.68 -15.53 3.90
CA LEU A 278 -13.37 -14.52 2.90
C LEU A 278 -14.26 -13.29 3.10
N LEU A 279 -13.68 -12.11 2.96
CA LEU A 279 -14.43 -10.88 2.98
C LEU A 279 -14.85 -10.45 1.59
N GLU A 280 -15.97 -9.74 1.52
CA GLU A 280 -16.37 -8.94 0.38
C GLU A 280 -15.98 -7.48 0.59
N VAL A 281 -16.03 -6.68 -0.46
CA VAL A 281 -15.71 -5.24 -0.35
C VAL A 281 -16.67 -4.53 0.61
N GLY A 282 -17.94 -4.96 0.64
CA GLY A 282 -18.95 -4.47 1.58
C GLY A 282 -18.53 -4.61 3.03
N ASP A 283 -18.04 -5.80 3.42
CA ASP A 283 -17.59 -6.07 4.79
C ASP A 283 -16.51 -5.10 5.28
N ILE A 284 -15.67 -4.65 4.35
CA ILE A 284 -14.60 -3.70 4.64
C ILE A 284 -15.16 -2.28 4.76
N LEU A 285 -16.01 -1.88 3.79
CA LEU A 285 -16.51 -0.51 3.68
C LEU A 285 -17.60 -0.17 4.72
N GLU A 286 -18.29 -1.17 5.27
CA GLU A 286 -19.29 -0.97 6.33
C GLU A 286 -18.68 -0.65 7.69
N GLN A 287 -17.40 -0.95 7.89
CA GLN A 287 -16.73 -0.65 9.14
C GLN A 287 -16.53 0.85 9.32
N ARG A 288 -16.88 1.36 10.49
CA ARG A 288 -16.66 2.76 10.87
C ARG A 288 -15.37 2.87 11.66
N LEU A 289 -14.37 3.43 11.02
CA LEU A 289 -13.02 3.52 11.54
C LEU A 289 -12.65 4.99 11.74
N PHE A 290 -12.07 5.31 12.90
CA PHE A 290 -11.71 6.69 13.26
C PHE A 290 -10.21 6.77 13.50
N ARG A 291 -9.54 7.71 12.85
CA ARG A 291 -8.08 7.87 12.94
C ARG A 291 -7.55 7.92 14.38
N HIS A 292 -8.25 8.60 15.25
CA HIS A 292 -7.82 8.78 16.66
C HIS A 292 -7.89 7.50 17.51
N HIS A 293 -8.53 6.45 17.04
CA HIS A 293 -8.54 5.14 17.71
C HIS A 293 -7.31 4.29 17.37
N PHE A 294 -6.47 4.71 16.41
CA PHE A 294 -5.37 3.89 15.91
C PHE A 294 -4.04 4.62 16.01
N SER A 295 -3.03 3.93 16.53
CA SER A 295 -1.65 4.36 16.40
C SER A 295 -1.09 3.82 15.08
N LEU A 296 -0.99 4.66 14.06
CA LEU A 296 -0.37 4.28 12.80
C LEU A 296 1.15 4.35 12.92
N PRO A 297 1.90 3.40 12.32
CA PRO A 297 3.34 3.57 12.12
C PRO A 297 3.63 4.85 11.35
N GLU A 298 4.76 5.52 11.65
CA GLU A 298 5.11 6.84 11.09
C GLU A 298 4.93 6.95 9.57
N VAL A 299 5.37 5.94 8.81
CA VAL A 299 5.24 5.94 7.35
C VAL A 299 3.78 5.89 6.92
N TRP A 300 2.96 5.09 7.60
CA TRP A 300 1.54 5.00 7.28
C TRP A 300 0.75 6.23 7.75
N ASP A 301 1.16 6.88 8.83
CA ASP A 301 0.63 8.19 9.21
C ASP A 301 0.89 9.23 8.12
N ARG A 302 2.10 9.25 7.57
CA ARG A 302 2.43 10.11 6.41
C ARG A 302 1.56 9.82 5.19
N TYR A 303 1.25 8.53 4.91
CA TYR A 303 0.33 8.17 3.82
C TYR A 303 -1.10 8.61 4.12
N TYR A 304 -1.57 8.39 5.33
CA TYR A 304 -2.90 8.79 5.78
C TYR A 304 -3.09 10.31 5.67
N GLU A 305 -2.12 11.09 6.11
CA GLU A 305 -2.13 12.55 6.07
C GLU A 305 -1.71 13.15 4.72
N ARG A 306 -1.40 12.30 3.73
CA ARG A 306 -0.95 12.69 2.39
C ARG A 306 0.29 13.58 2.39
N ARG A 307 1.25 13.30 3.25
CA ARG A 307 2.51 14.05 3.40
C ARG A 307 3.67 13.53 2.53
N VAL A 308 3.43 12.53 1.67
CA VAL A 308 4.46 12.04 0.74
C VAL A 308 4.53 12.97 -0.46
N GLU A 309 5.61 13.70 -0.57
CA GLU A 309 5.83 14.69 -1.63
C GLU A 309 6.54 14.08 -2.84
N THR A 310 6.13 14.52 -4.01
CA THR A 310 6.84 14.30 -5.27
C THR A 310 7.62 15.58 -5.58
N PRO A 311 8.96 15.58 -5.58
CA PRO A 311 9.77 16.82 -5.62
C PRO A 311 9.40 17.80 -6.74
N ALA A 312 9.05 17.29 -7.92
CA ALA A 312 8.72 18.11 -9.09
C ALA A 312 7.25 18.60 -9.14
N LEU A 313 6.40 18.20 -8.20
CA LEU A 313 4.97 18.53 -8.20
C LEU A 313 4.50 19.30 -6.96
N GLY A 314 5.42 19.60 -6.05
CA GLY A 314 5.11 20.27 -4.79
C GLY A 314 4.19 19.44 -3.90
N ARG A 315 3.55 20.09 -2.92
CA ARG A 315 2.73 19.43 -1.91
C ARG A 315 1.47 18.78 -2.47
N ASN A 316 1.05 17.70 -1.85
CA ASN A 316 -0.24 17.10 -2.08
C ASN A 316 -1.36 18.03 -1.56
N ARG A 317 -2.55 17.90 -2.18
CA ARG A 317 -3.73 18.53 -1.62
C ARG A 317 -4.01 17.92 -0.24
N PRO A 318 -4.15 18.73 0.84
CA PRO A 318 -4.44 18.22 2.17
C PRO A 318 -5.82 17.56 2.19
N HIS A 319 -6.05 16.74 3.19
CA HIS A 319 -7.35 16.14 3.43
C HIS A 319 -8.22 17.10 4.25
N GLU A 320 -9.34 17.52 3.69
CA GLU A 320 -10.20 18.54 4.28
C GLU A 320 -11.23 17.99 5.29
N LEU A 321 -11.45 16.68 5.31
CA LEU A 321 -12.48 16.07 6.15
C LEU A 321 -11.86 15.30 7.31
N SER A 322 -12.09 15.79 8.53
CA SER A 322 -11.60 15.14 9.77
C SER A 322 -12.19 13.75 10.02
N TYR A 323 -13.35 13.46 9.45
CA TYR A 323 -14.07 12.17 9.62
C TYR A 323 -13.94 11.27 8.39
N ALA A 324 -13.24 11.69 7.40
CA ALA A 324 -13.11 10.89 6.20
C ALA A 324 -11.75 10.22 6.23
N TYR A 325 -11.79 9.05 6.44
CA TYR A 325 -10.72 8.14 6.27
C TYR A 325 -10.11 8.29 4.89
#